data_503292b5cd2835b7edc5b0b8a0a67f2c
#
_entry.id   503292b5cd2835b7edc5b0b8a0a67f2c
#
_cell.length_a   1.000
_cell.length_b   1.000
_cell.length_c   1.000
_cell.angle_alpha   90.00
_cell.angle_beta   90.00
_cell.angle_gamma   90.00
#
_symmetry.space_group_name_H-M   'P 1'
#
loop_
_entity.id
_entity.type
_entity.pdbx_description
1 polymer ?
#
loop_
_entity_poly.entity_id
_entity_poly.type
_entity_poly.pdbx_seq_one_letter_code
_entity_poly.pdbx_strand_id
1 'polypeptide(L)'
;MNMENTGAIPAVSSDTSPLPAIEDGHLEGLEKGSAALLVRSGPQRNQRFILTGPKITLGRSDESNIVLDDVTVSRSHALIVKDSSSWTIKDSGSLNGIYVNFIRIEDAKLSAGDDVQIGKYRFTFLLPEQKI
;
A
#
# COMPACT_ATOMS: atom_id res chain seq x y z
N MET A 1 14.35 -0.19 -27.67
CA MET A 1 14.17 -0.81 -27.07
C MET A 1 14.26 -1.18 -26.06
N ASN A 2 13.99 -1.29 -26.07
CA ASN A 2 14.04 -1.60 -24.96
C ASN A 2 14.29 -2.54 -24.36
N MET A 3 14.40 -2.56 -24.12
CA MET A 3 14.61 -3.33 -23.46
C MET A 3 14.59 -3.87 -22.70
N GLU A 4 14.48 -3.52 -22.74
CA GLU A 4 14.59 -3.83 -21.87
C GLU A 4 14.24 -4.49 -20.99
N ASN A 5 13.67 -4.47 -20.72
CA ASN A 5 13.35 -5.21 -19.73
C ASN A 5 13.15 -6.50 -20.01
N THR A 6 13.97 -7.03 -20.48
CA THR A 6 13.89 -8.12 -21.05
C THR A 6 13.66 -9.27 -20.27
N GLY A 7 12.70 -10.03 -20.49
CA GLY A 7 12.38 -11.21 -19.80
C GLY A 7 11.92 -11.00 -18.39
N ALA A 8 11.90 -9.80 -17.95
CA ALA A 8 11.48 -9.51 -16.60
C ALA A 8 9.97 -9.48 -16.52
N ILE A 9 9.44 -10.12 -15.49
CA ILE A 9 8.02 -10.03 -15.19
C ILE A 9 7.82 -8.73 -14.43
N PRO A 10 6.87 -7.90 -14.84
CA PRO A 10 6.62 -6.68 -14.09
C PRO A 10 6.32 -7.00 -12.64
N ALA A 11 7.12 -6.43 -11.75
CA ALA A 11 7.07 -6.74 -10.34
C ALA A 11 6.18 -5.80 -9.56
N VAL A 12 5.74 -4.72 -10.17
CA VAL A 12 4.86 -3.74 -9.57
C VAL A 12 3.82 -3.37 -10.60
N SER A 13 2.77 -2.71 -10.13
CA SER A 13 1.77 -2.19 -11.04
C SER A 13 2.42 -1.17 -11.97
N SER A 14 2.22 -1.33 -13.26
CA SER A 14 2.67 -0.34 -14.23
C SER A 14 1.61 0.72 -14.48
N ASP A 15 0.46 0.59 -13.82
CA ASP A 15 -0.64 1.51 -14.00
C ASP A 15 -0.38 2.77 -13.17
N THR A 16 -0.10 3.87 -13.85
CA THR A 16 0.12 5.16 -13.20
C THR A 16 -1.00 6.13 -13.54
N SER A 17 -2.09 5.62 -14.12
CA SER A 17 -3.19 6.50 -14.49
C SER A 17 -3.81 7.14 -13.26
N PRO A 18 -4.39 8.33 -13.42
CA PRO A 18 -5.08 8.96 -12.30
C PRO A 18 -6.22 8.07 -11.81
N LEU A 19 -6.37 8.00 -10.50
CA LEU A 19 -7.45 7.22 -9.90
C LEU A 19 -8.65 8.13 -9.66
N PRO A 20 -9.86 7.56 -9.68
CA PRO A 20 -11.02 8.33 -9.27
C PRO A 20 -10.83 8.88 -7.86
N ALA A 21 -11.43 10.04 -7.61
CA ALA A 21 -11.31 10.68 -6.30
C ALA A 21 -11.89 9.79 -5.21
N ILE A 22 -11.33 9.92 -4.01
CA ILE A 22 -11.87 9.26 -2.83
C ILE A 22 -13.19 9.93 -2.48
N GLU A 23 -14.18 9.12 -2.11
CA GLU A 23 -15.50 9.59 -1.74
C GLU A 23 -15.74 9.32 -0.27
N ASP A 24 -16.75 9.99 0.29
CA ASP A 24 -17.06 9.87 1.72
C ASP A 24 -17.24 8.42 2.15
N GLY A 25 -17.84 7.59 1.30
CA GLY A 25 -18.06 6.19 1.63
C GLY A 25 -16.78 5.43 1.88
N HIS A 26 -15.67 5.85 1.25
CA HIS A 26 -14.37 5.19 1.47
C HIS A 26 -13.84 5.43 2.88
N LEU A 27 -14.27 6.48 3.54
CA LEU A 27 -13.83 6.83 4.90
C LEU A 27 -14.81 6.36 5.96
N GLU A 28 -15.96 5.83 5.56
CA GLU A 28 -17.01 5.46 6.49
C GLU A 28 -16.52 4.38 7.44
N GLY A 29 -16.79 4.57 8.73
CA GLY A 29 -16.39 3.60 9.73
C GLY A 29 -14.95 3.71 10.20
N LEU A 30 -14.15 4.60 9.61
CA LEU A 30 -12.80 4.82 10.08
C LEU A 30 -12.83 5.67 11.35
N GLU A 31 -12.27 5.12 12.43
CA GLU A 31 -12.25 5.82 13.71
C GLU A 31 -11.03 6.72 13.81
N LYS A 32 -11.16 7.76 14.62
CA LYS A 32 -10.05 8.65 14.87
C LYS A 32 -8.86 7.84 15.39
N GLY A 33 -7.68 8.13 14.87
CA GLY A 33 -6.46 7.42 15.25
C GLY A 33 -6.17 6.20 14.42
N SER A 34 -7.10 5.77 13.57
CA SER A 34 -6.88 4.67 12.64
C SER A 34 -6.58 5.22 11.25
N ALA A 35 -6.29 4.32 10.33
CA ALA A 35 -6.07 4.65 8.94
C ALA A 35 -6.53 3.45 8.13
N ALA A 36 -6.44 3.55 6.81
CA ALA A 36 -6.78 2.42 5.96
C ALA A 36 -5.95 2.42 4.69
N LEU A 37 -5.81 1.25 4.11
CA LEU A 37 -5.31 1.09 2.74
C LEU A 37 -6.46 0.56 1.91
N LEU A 38 -6.84 1.32 0.91
CA LEU A 38 -7.90 0.93 -0.02
C LEU A 38 -7.25 0.41 -1.29
N VAL A 39 -7.58 -0.81 -1.70
CA VAL A 39 -7.04 -1.39 -2.92
C VAL A 39 -7.73 -0.74 -4.12
N ARG A 40 -6.93 -0.07 -4.95
CA ARG A 40 -7.44 0.64 -6.13
C ARG A 40 -7.19 -0.16 -7.40
N SER A 41 -6.17 -1.02 -7.40
CA SER A 41 -5.81 -1.79 -8.58
C SER A 41 -5.12 -3.06 -8.12
N GLY A 42 -5.32 -4.14 -8.87
CA GLY A 42 -4.73 -5.43 -8.55
C GLY A 42 -5.72 -6.36 -7.90
N PRO A 43 -5.22 -7.46 -7.31
CA PRO A 43 -6.10 -8.40 -6.62
C PRO A 43 -6.85 -7.73 -5.48
N GLN A 44 -8.05 -8.20 -5.19
CA GLN A 44 -8.87 -7.70 -4.08
C GLN A 44 -9.25 -6.24 -4.23
N ARG A 45 -9.40 -5.78 -5.48
CA ARG A 45 -9.76 -4.40 -5.75
C ARG A 45 -11.02 -4.01 -4.98
N ASN A 46 -11.00 -2.81 -4.42
CA ASN A 46 -12.03 -2.20 -3.59
C ASN A 46 -12.05 -2.69 -2.16
N GLN A 47 -11.18 -3.62 -1.78
CA GLN A 47 -11.07 -4.02 -0.39
C GLN A 47 -10.34 -2.94 0.39
N ARG A 48 -10.79 -2.72 1.63
CA ARG A 48 -10.20 -1.73 2.51
C ARG A 48 -9.63 -2.44 3.72
N PHE A 49 -8.34 -2.25 3.97
CA PHE A 49 -7.66 -2.82 5.14
C PHE A 49 -7.52 -1.74 6.19
N ILE A 50 -8.13 -1.96 7.36
CA ILE A 50 -8.08 -0.99 8.45
C ILE A 50 -6.75 -1.16 9.19
N LEU A 51 -6.09 -0.03 9.46
CA LEU A 51 -4.80 0.00 10.15
C LEU A 51 -5.03 0.61 11.53
N THR A 52 -4.77 -0.17 12.57
CA THR A 52 -4.99 0.31 13.93
C THR A 52 -3.69 0.48 14.72
N GLY A 53 -2.57 0.00 14.15
CA GLY A 53 -1.27 0.17 14.79
C GLY A 53 -1.11 -0.72 16.00
N PRO A 54 0.03 -0.64 16.68
CA PRO A 54 1.16 0.22 16.32
C PRO A 54 2.01 -0.32 15.18
N LYS A 55 1.94 -1.63 14.89
CA LYS A 55 2.72 -2.25 13.81
C LYS A 55 1.81 -3.16 13.02
N ILE A 56 1.87 -3.03 11.71
CA ILE A 56 1.09 -3.84 10.79
C ILE A 56 2.05 -4.39 9.74
N THR A 57 2.11 -5.71 9.64
CA THR A 57 2.94 -6.38 8.63
C THR A 57 2.11 -6.66 7.40
N LEU A 58 2.73 -6.50 6.23
CA LEU A 58 2.11 -6.80 4.95
C LEU A 58 3.02 -7.74 4.18
N GLY A 59 2.46 -8.79 3.62
CA GLY A 59 3.26 -9.72 2.86
C GLY A 59 2.45 -10.89 2.36
N ARG A 60 3.12 -11.77 1.61
CA ARG A 60 2.49 -12.95 1.07
C ARG A 60 2.31 -14.03 2.13
N SER A 61 3.10 -13.99 3.19
CA SER A 61 2.99 -14.97 4.26
C SER A 61 1.63 -14.84 4.96
N ASP A 62 1.01 -15.97 5.27
CA ASP A 62 -0.26 -15.96 5.99
C ASP A 62 -0.09 -15.55 7.44
N GLU A 63 1.13 -15.36 7.92
CA GLU A 63 1.40 -14.78 9.23
C GLU A 63 1.39 -13.26 9.22
N SER A 64 1.32 -12.65 8.05
CA SER A 64 1.24 -11.19 7.94
C SER A 64 -0.11 -10.70 8.49
N ASN A 65 -0.12 -9.51 9.05
CA ASN A 65 -1.37 -8.90 9.49
C ASN A 65 -2.29 -8.64 8.28
N ILE A 66 -1.70 -8.18 7.17
CA ILE A 66 -2.40 -8.03 5.92
C ILE A 66 -1.75 -8.99 4.94
N VAL A 67 -2.50 -10.01 4.53
CA VAL A 67 -1.99 -11.04 3.64
C VAL A 67 -2.27 -10.61 2.22
N LEU A 68 -1.20 -10.45 1.44
CA LEU A 68 -1.29 -10.11 0.03
C LEU A 68 -0.79 -11.33 -0.75
N ASP A 69 -1.69 -12.24 -1.06
CA ASP A 69 -1.35 -13.53 -1.64
C ASP A 69 -1.17 -13.42 -3.13
N ASP A 70 -0.03 -12.89 -3.53
CA ASP A 70 0.31 -12.71 -4.93
C ASP A 70 1.81 -12.92 -5.11
N VAL A 71 2.20 -13.52 -6.23
CA VAL A 71 3.60 -13.87 -6.49
C VAL A 71 4.51 -12.66 -6.57
N THR A 72 3.98 -11.47 -6.82
CA THR A 72 4.78 -10.25 -6.88
C THR A 72 5.08 -9.68 -5.50
N VAL A 73 4.52 -10.25 -4.45
CA VAL A 73 4.68 -9.77 -3.08
C VAL A 73 5.61 -10.73 -2.34
N SER A 74 6.61 -10.17 -1.66
CA SER A 74 7.53 -10.97 -0.84
C SER A 74 6.81 -11.48 0.40
N ARG A 75 7.29 -12.57 0.98
CA ARG A 75 6.65 -13.15 2.17
C ARG A 75 6.55 -12.12 3.29
N SER A 76 7.62 -11.37 3.53
CA SER A 76 7.63 -10.21 4.42
C SER A 76 7.98 -9.02 3.56
N HIS A 77 6.99 -8.22 3.18
CA HIS A 77 7.20 -7.18 2.20
C HIS A 77 7.30 -5.80 2.84
N ALA A 78 6.41 -5.48 3.72
CA ALA A 78 6.31 -4.14 4.27
C ALA A 78 5.91 -4.17 5.73
N LEU A 79 6.27 -3.11 6.43
CA LEU A 79 5.85 -2.86 7.80
C LEU A 79 5.33 -1.45 7.88
N ILE A 80 4.13 -1.29 8.40
CA ILE A 80 3.58 0.02 8.67
C ILE A 80 3.59 0.23 10.18
N VAL A 81 4.13 1.37 10.60
CA VAL A 81 4.29 1.68 12.02
C VAL A 81 3.57 2.99 12.31
N LYS A 82 2.78 2.98 13.36
CA LYS A 82 2.19 4.21 13.86
C LYS A 82 3.01 4.70 15.04
N ASP A 83 3.42 5.97 14.99
CA ASP A 83 4.19 6.60 16.04
C ASP A 83 3.52 7.94 16.35
N SER A 84 2.90 8.06 17.52
CA SER A 84 2.06 9.18 17.88
C SER A 84 0.90 9.31 16.88
N SER A 85 0.91 10.32 16.05
CA SER A 85 -0.12 10.47 15.02
C SER A 85 0.42 10.26 13.62
N SER A 86 1.64 9.78 13.50
CA SER A 86 2.29 9.58 12.20
C SER A 86 2.28 8.12 11.80
N TRP A 87 2.12 7.87 10.51
CA TRP A 87 2.18 6.55 9.92
C TRP A 87 3.38 6.49 8.99
N THR A 88 4.21 5.46 9.14
CA THR A 88 5.41 5.26 8.31
C THR A 88 5.36 3.87 7.72
N ILE A 89 5.66 3.76 6.44
CA ILE A 89 5.79 2.45 5.78
C ILE A 89 7.27 2.18 5.55
N LYS A 90 7.68 0.94 5.82
CA LYS A 90 9.07 0.50 5.69
C LYS A 90 9.14 -0.75 4.86
N ASP A 91 10.15 -0.83 4.01
CA ASP A 91 10.42 -2.01 3.22
C ASP A 91 11.12 -3.03 4.11
N SER A 92 10.61 -4.25 4.16
CA SER A 92 11.17 -5.32 4.98
C SER A 92 12.19 -6.17 4.23
N GLY A 93 12.86 -5.58 3.25
CA GLY A 93 13.83 -6.31 2.43
C GLY A 93 13.16 -7.01 1.27
N SER A 94 12.11 -6.42 0.72
CA SER A 94 11.35 -7.04 -0.36
C SER A 94 12.16 -7.13 -1.65
N LEU A 95 11.80 -8.08 -2.48
CA LEU A 95 12.45 -8.24 -3.78
C LEU A 95 12.06 -7.11 -4.72
N ASN A 96 10.81 -6.73 -4.74
CA ASN A 96 10.28 -5.81 -5.75
C ASN A 96 10.12 -4.38 -5.25
N GLY A 97 10.32 -4.14 -3.96
CA GLY A 97 10.29 -2.79 -3.42
C GLY A 97 8.89 -2.29 -3.08
N ILE A 98 8.87 -1.10 -2.53
CA ILE A 98 7.65 -0.37 -2.20
C ILE A 98 7.76 0.98 -2.90
N TYR A 99 6.66 1.42 -3.49
CA TYR A 99 6.62 2.71 -4.18
C TYR A 99 5.55 3.58 -3.53
N VAL A 100 5.93 4.79 -3.14
CA VAL A 100 4.99 5.78 -2.61
C VAL A 100 4.96 6.94 -3.59
N ASN A 101 3.79 7.22 -4.13
CA ASN A 101 3.61 8.24 -5.17
C ASN A 101 4.61 8.02 -6.30
N PHE A 102 4.75 6.75 -6.72
CA PHE A 102 5.55 6.28 -7.85
C PHE A 102 7.06 6.40 -7.63
N ILE A 103 7.50 6.63 -6.39
CA ILE A 103 8.92 6.71 -6.05
C ILE A 103 9.25 5.55 -5.14
N ARG A 104 10.28 4.77 -5.50
CA ARG A 104 10.72 3.65 -4.67
C ARG A 104 11.32 4.19 -3.38
N ILE A 105 10.89 3.62 -2.25
CA ILE A 105 11.34 4.07 -0.94
C ILE A 105 11.83 2.89 -0.10
N GLU A 106 12.66 3.17 0.88
CA GLU A 106 12.97 2.21 1.93
C GLU A 106 12.11 2.47 3.16
N ASP A 107 11.89 3.73 3.50
CA ASP A 107 10.86 4.11 4.44
C ASP A 107 10.30 5.45 4.03
N ALA A 108 9.06 5.69 4.39
CA ALA A 108 8.40 6.95 4.04
C ALA A 108 7.23 7.18 4.98
N LYS A 109 7.07 8.44 5.38
CA LYS A 109 5.90 8.85 6.12
C LYS A 109 4.72 8.95 5.15
N LEU A 110 3.58 8.43 5.57
CA LEU A 110 2.39 8.39 4.73
C LEU A 110 1.48 9.56 5.06
N SER A 111 0.91 10.12 4.02
CA SER A 111 -0.08 11.20 4.12
C SER A 111 -1.37 10.77 3.44
N ALA A 112 -2.48 11.32 3.88
CA ALA A 112 -3.77 11.00 3.29
C ALA A 112 -3.73 11.21 1.79
N GLY A 113 -4.20 10.22 1.05
CA GLY A 113 -4.22 10.27 -0.41
C GLY A 113 -2.98 9.71 -1.08
N ASP A 114 -1.97 9.33 -0.32
CA ASP A 114 -0.76 8.76 -0.94
C ASP A 114 -1.07 7.48 -1.69
N ASP A 115 -0.41 7.33 -2.84
CA ASP A 115 -0.47 6.13 -3.66
C ASP A 115 0.66 5.20 -3.19
N VAL A 116 0.31 3.99 -2.78
CA VAL A 116 1.28 3.01 -2.28
C VAL A 116 1.21 1.78 -3.16
N GLN A 117 2.35 1.35 -3.71
CA GLN A 117 2.38 0.17 -4.56
C GLN A 117 3.25 -0.89 -3.93
N ILE A 118 2.70 -2.09 -3.82
CA ILE A 118 3.37 -3.27 -3.31
C ILE A 118 3.04 -4.39 -4.28
N GLY A 119 4.04 -4.86 -5.02
CA GLY A 119 3.80 -5.84 -6.06
C GLY A 119 2.78 -5.30 -7.06
N LYS A 120 1.77 -6.11 -7.36
CA LYS A 120 0.70 -5.70 -8.29
C LYS A 120 -0.39 -4.89 -7.62
N TYR A 121 -0.30 -4.69 -6.30
CA TYR A 121 -1.32 -3.94 -5.57
C TYR A 121 -1.02 -2.45 -5.65
N ARG A 122 -2.05 -1.68 -5.87
CA ARG A 122 -1.99 -0.23 -5.81
C ARG A 122 -3.03 0.23 -4.81
N PHE A 123 -2.57 0.90 -3.75
CA PHE A 123 -3.42 1.32 -2.65
C PHE A 123 -3.49 2.83 -2.57
N THR A 124 -4.56 3.34 -2.00
CA THR A 124 -4.62 4.72 -1.53
C THR A 124 -4.63 4.68 0.00
N PHE A 125 -3.77 5.47 0.62
CA PHE A 125 -3.73 5.60 2.08
C PHE A 125 -4.80 6.58 2.52
N LEU A 126 -5.64 6.17 3.47
CA LEU A 126 -6.79 6.94 3.91
C LEU A 126 -6.67 7.27 5.38
N LEU A 127 -7.03 8.50 5.74
CA LEU A 127 -7.18 8.94 7.13
C LEU A 127 -8.62 9.39 7.33
N PRO A 128 -9.19 9.15 8.53
CA PRO A 128 -10.60 9.49 8.76
C PRO A 128 -10.88 10.98 8.69
N GLU A 129 -9.88 11.81 9.02
CA GLU A 129 -10.05 13.27 9.03
C GLU A 129 -9.80 13.93 7.69
N GLN A 130 -9.39 13.19 6.66
CA GLN A 130 -9.04 13.84 5.41
C GLN A 130 -10.26 14.50 4.77
N LYS A 131 -10.01 15.60 4.08
CA LYS A 131 -11.08 16.31 3.37
C LYS A 131 -11.25 15.70 1.99
N ILE A 132 -12.50 15.59 1.58
CA ILE A 132 -12.87 15.08 0.27
C ILE A 132 -13.07 16.24 -0.70
#